data_d4da8fd724253dadf397b46dee26831e
#
_entry.id   d4da8fd724253dadf397b46dee26831e
#
_cell.length_a   1.000
_cell.length_b   1.000
_cell.length_c   1.000
_cell.angle_alpha   90.00
_cell.angle_beta   90.00
_cell.angle_gamma   90.00
#
_symmetry.space_group_name_H-M   'P 1'
#
loop_
_entity.id
_entity.type
_entity.pdbx_description
1 polymer ?
#
loop_
_entity_poly.entity_id
_entity_poly.type
_entity_poly.pdbx_seq_one_letter_code
_entity_poly.pdbx_strand_id
1 'polypeptide(L)'
;MRDKMNTYSGLKFNPMEIEEKDILIEDIGHALSLICRGGGHLKYFYSVGQHSINCAKEAEARGWTKRVILACLLHDASEAYISDIIRPVKRYLTNYLEIEERIMDTIFRKFGLGDLSEEENAQVKQIDDQMLESELSELIAGGKRIEAPRLHAAPDLGLRNFMDVENEFIAMTNEYIIEHNLK
;
A
#
# COMPACT_ATOMS: atom_id res chain seq x y z
N MET A 1 11.98 -20.79 -16.94
CA MET A 1 12.53 -19.42 -16.88
C MET A 1 11.48 -18.33 -17.19
N ARG A 2 10.34 -18.67 -17.85
CA ARG A 2 9.31 -17.69 -18.27
C ARG A 2 8.37 -17.24 -17.14
N ASP A 3 8.31 -17.97 -16.02
CA ASP A 3 7.30 -17.75 -14.96
C ASP A 3 7.89 -17.07 -13.72
N LYS A 4 9.12 -16.52 -13.83
CA LYS A 4 9.79 -15.83 -12.72
C LYS A 4 9.97 -14.36 -13.03
N MET A 5 9.61 -13.51 -12.05
CA MET A 5 9.97 -12.10 -12.04
C MET A 5 11.33 -11.88 -11.37
N ASN A 6 11.95 -10.74 -11.62
CA ASN A 6 13.08 -10.25 -10.83
C ASN A 6 12.60 -9.03 -10.04
N THR A 7 13.03 -8.93 -8.79
CA THR A 7 12.80 -7.75 -7.95
C THR A 7 14.00 -6.80 -8.01
N TYR A 8 13.86 -5.64 -7.40
CA TYR A 8 14.90 -4.63 -7.31
C TYR A 8 16.17 -5.14 -6.60
N SER A 9 16.03 -5.92 -5.53
CA SER A 9 17.15 -6.56 -4.81
C SER A 9 17.85 -7.66 -5.61
N GLY A 10 17.28 -8.07 -6.75
CA GLY A 10 17.77 -9.15 -7.58
C GLY A 10 17.23 -10.53 -7.21
N LEU A 11 16.27 -10.65 -6.30
CA LEU A 11 15.55 -11.90 -6.06
C LEU A 11 14.82 -12.35 -7.31
N LYS A 12 14.70 -13.66 -7.47
CA LYS A 12 14.06 -14.26 -8.63
C LYS A 12 13.13 -15.40 -8.23
N PHE A 13 11.84 -15.15 -8.27
CA PHE A 13 10.82 -16.13 -7.89
C PHE A 13 9.57 -16.04 -8.78
N ASN A 14 8.67 -17.03 -8.64
CA ASN A 14 7.36 -17.03 -9.28
C ASN A 14 6.35 -16.35 -8.34
N PRO A 15 5.73 -15.21 -8.70
CA PRO A 15 4.74 -14.56 -7.84
C PRO A 15 3.52 -15.43 -7.50
N MET A 16 3.24 -16.43 -8.35
CA MET A 16 2.16 -17.39 -8.10
C MET A 16 2.50 -18.41 -7.01
N GLU A 17 3.76 -18.50 -6.60
CA GLU A 17 4.30 -19.42 -5.59
C GLU A 17 5.10 -18.66 -4.53
N ILE A 18 4.73 -17.38 -4.28
CA ILE A 18 5.45 -16.50 -3.36
C ILE A 18 5.43 -17.06 -1.93
N GLU A 19 6.60 -17.05 -1.29
CA GLU A 19 6.80 -17.44 0.10
C GLU A 19 7.35 -16.25 0.90
N GLU A 20 7.25 -16.29 2.22
CA GLU A 20 7.73 -15.21 3.11
C GLU A 20 9.23 -14.89 2.93
N LYS A 21 10.04 -15.86 2.51
CA LYS A 21 11.47 -15.65 2.21
C LYS A 21 11.71 -14.80 0.96
N ASP A 22 10.72 -14.73 0.05
CA ASP A 22 10.79 -13.99 -1.20
C ASP A 22 10.36 -12.51 -1.02
N ILE A 23 9.92 -12.15 0.19
CA ILE A 23 9.40 -10.83 0.52
C ILE A 23 10.48 -10.03 1.24
N LEU A 24 10.91 -8.92 0.62
CA LEU A 24 11.79 -7.92 1.19
C LEU A 24 11.09 -6.56 1.19
N ILE A 25 11.20 -5.85 2.31
CA ILE A 25 10.57 -4.52 2.43
C ILE A 25 11.20 -3.51 1.48
N GLU A 26 12.48 -3.67 1.19
CA GLU A 26 13.23 -2.86 0.24
C GLU A 26 12.65 -2.99 -1.18
N ASP A 27 12.29 -4.20 -1.59
CA ASP A 27 11.67 -4.46 -2.89
C ASP A 27 10.26 -3.85 -2.97
N ILE A 28 9.48 -4.01 -1.90
CA ILE A 28 8.12 -3.44 -1.80
C ILE A 28 8.21 -1.91 -1.83
N GLY A 29 9.00 -1.30 -0.94
CA GLY A 29 9.13 0.15 -0.85
C GLY A 29 9.60 0.78 -2.16
N HIS A 30 10.60 0.16 -2.81
CA HIS A 30 11.10 0.60 -4.12
C HIS A 30 10.00 0.53 -5.18
N ALA A 31 9.34 -0.62 -5.34
CA ALA A 31 8.32 -0.80 -6.37
C ALA A 31 7.12 0.14 -6.15
N LEU A 32 6.59 0.22 -4.93
CA LEU A 32 5.44 1.08 -4.62
C LEU A 32 5.76 2.57 -4.77
N SER A 33 7.01 2.99 -4.58
CA SER A 33 7.44 4.38 -4.81
C SER A 33 7.44 4.78 -6.28
N LEU A 34 7.51 3.80 -7.20
CA LEU A 34 7.55 3.99 -8.65
C LEU A 34 6.24 3.66 -9.36
N ILE A 35 5.30 2.96 -8.71
CA ILE A 35 3.99 2.66 -9.27
C ILE A 35 3.09 3.89 -9.12
N CYS A 36 2.61 4.42 -10.26
CA CYS A 36 1.68 5.54 -10.27
C CYS A 36 0.25 5.08 -9.98
N ARG A 37 -0.42 5.73 -9.03
CA ARG A 37 -1.84 5.48 -8.73
C ARG A 37 -2.77 5.97 -9.81
N GLY A 38 -4.01 5.42 -9.80
CA GLY A 38 -5.09 5.84 -10.66
C GLY A 38 -4.81 5.65 -12.16
N GLY A 39 -3.94 4.71 -12.51
CA GLY A 39 -3.56 4.47 -13.91
C GLY A 39 -2.89 5.67 -14.59
N GLY A 40 -2.30 6.59 -13.83
CA GLY A 40 -1.67 7.80 -14.34
C GLY A 40 -2.63 8.94 -14.70
N HIS A 41 -3.93 8.84 -14.39
CA HIS A 41 -4.93 9.89 -14.66
C HIS A 41 -5.01 10.97 -13.58
N LEU A 42 -3.88 11.27 -12.93
CA LEU A 42 -3.76 12.31 -11.92
C LEU A 42 -3.04 13.53 -12.48
N LYS A 43 -3.12 14.68 -11.80
CA LYS A 43 -2.49 15.94 -12.22
C LYS A 43 -0.97 15.82 -12.41
N TYR A 44 -0.35 14.95 -11.61
CA TYR A 44 1.08 14.67 -11.61
C TYR A 44 1.33 13.28 -11.01
N PHE A 45 2.57 12.84 -11.04
CA PHE A 45 2.93 11.55 -10.46
C PHE A 45 2.63 11.53 -8.95
N TYR A 46 1.89 10.54 -8.53
CA TYR A 46 1.56 10.23 -7.15
C TYR A 46 1.60 8.71 -7.00
N SER A 47 2.47 8.21 -6.13
CA SER A 47 2.76 6.79 -6.06
C SER A 47 1.86 6.04 -5.08
N VAL A 48 1.77 4.72 -5.26
CA VAL A 48 1.14 3.81 -4.29
C VAL A 48 1.85 3.90 -2.94
N GLY A 49 3.19 3.98 -2.92
CA GLY A 49 3.95 4.15 -1.68
C GLY A 49 3.59 5.43 -0.92
N GLN A 50 3.38 6.55 -1.64
CA GLN A 50 2.96 7.81 -1.02
C GLN A 50 1.54 7.71 -0.43
N HIS A 51 0.60 7.07 -1.13
CA HIS A 51 -0.73 6.76 -0.61
C HIS A 51 -0.66 5.93 0.68
N SER A 52 0.09 4.84 0.68
CA SER A 52 0.25 3.95 1.83
C SER A 52 0.82 4.67 3.05
N ILE A 53 1.81 5.56 2.85
CA ILE A 53 2.36 6.43 3.91
C ILE A 53 1.28 7.35 4.47
N ASN A 54 0.48 7.99 3.62
CA ASN A 54 -0.62 8.84 4.06
C ASN A 54 -1.68 8.07 4.84
N CYS A 55 -2.02 6.83 4.41
CA CYS A 55 -2.93 5.95 5.15
C CYS A 55 -2.39 5.60 6.54
N ALA A 56 -1.11 5.26 6.65
CA ALA A 56 -0.48 4.97 7.94
C ALA A 56 -0.46 6.19 8.87
N LYS A 57 -0.12 7.36 8.36
CA LYS A 57 -0.15 8.63 9.14
C LYS A 57 -1.55 9.01 9.61
N GLU A 58 -2.57 8.73 8.82
CA GLU A 58 -3.96 8.94 9.23
C GLU A 58 -4.35 7.98 10.36
N ALA A 59 -3.95 6.69 10.28
CA ALA A 59 -4.16 5.73 11.35
C ALA A 59 -3.48 6.16 12.66
N GLU A 60 -2.24 6.65 12.57
CA GLU A 60 -1.49 7.20 13.70
C GLU A 60 -2.19 8.43 14.31
N ALA A 61 -2.63 9.37 13.50
CA ALA A 61 -3.35 10.57 13.94
C ALA A 61 -4.70 10.25 14.62
N ARG A 62 -5.32 9.12 14.28
CA ARG A 62 -6.51 8.59 14.97
C ARG A 62 -6.18 7.91 16.31
N GLY A 63 -4.90 7.70 16.63
CA GLY A 63 -4.46 6.98 17.81
C GLY A 63 -4.77 5.47 17.75
N TRP A 64 -4.82 4.90 16.56
CA TRP A 64 -5.06 3.47 16.39
C TRP A 64 -3.82 2.66 16.74
N THR A 65 -3.98 1.36 16.89
CA THR A 65 -2.88 0.48 17.30
C THR A 65 -1.77 0.46 16.26
N LYS A 66 -0.52 0.25 16.69
CA LYS A 66 0.65 0.11 15.83
C LYS A 66 0.46 -0.99 14.77
N ARG A 67 -0.26 -2.03 15.13
CA ARG A 67 -0.64 -3.11 14.24
C ARG A 67 -1.53 -2.62 13.09
N VAL A 68 -2.53 -1.79 13.37
CA VAL A 68 -3.39 -1.18 12.35
C VAL A 68 -2.62 -0.17 11.52
N ILE A 69 -1.71 0.62 12.12
CA ILE A 69 -0.85 1.56 11.38
C ILE A 69 0.01 0.80 10.37
N LEU A 70 0.67 -0.29 10.79
CA LEU A 70 1.45 -1.13 9.89
C LEU A 70 0.59 -1.79 8.81
N ALA A 71 -0.62 -2.24 9.15
CA ALA A 71 -1.56 -2.79 8.19
C ALA A 71 -1.99 -1.74 7.15
N CYS A 72 -2.25 -0.49 7.56
CA CYS A 72 -2.50 0.63 6.64
C CYS A 72 -1.30 0.95 5.75
N LEU A 73 -0.08 0.81 6.25
CA LEU A 73 1.13 1.02 5.43
C LEU A 73 1.31 -0.08 4.38
N LEU A 74 0.93 -1.31 4.70
CA LEU A 74 1.17 -2.49 3.85
C LEU A 74 -0.04 -2.96 3.04
N HIS A 75 -1.21 -2.29 3.13
CA HIS A 75 -2.47 -2.81 2.56
C HIS A 75 -2.45 -2.99 1.03
N ASP A 76 -1.65 -2.20 0.32
CA ASP A 76 -1.45 -2.29 -1.13
C ASP A 76 -0.09 -2.94 -1.50
N ALA A 77 0.60 -3.61 -0.55
CA ALA A 77 1.96 -4.12 -0.76
C ALA A 77 2.05 -5.22 -1.84
N SER A 78 0.97 -5.94 -2.13
CA SER A 78 0.90 -6.90 -3.24
C SER A 78 1.13 -6.25 -4.61
N GLU A 79 0.80 -4.97 -4.76
CA GLU A 79 0.95 -4.23 -6.01
C GLU A 79 2.40 -4.11 -6.45
N ALA A 80 3.35 -4.24 -5.54
CA ALA A 80 4.78 -4.36 -5.87
C ALA A 80 5.09 -5.54 -6.81
N TYR A 81 4.23 -6.56 -6.85
CA TYR A 81 4.41 -7.78 -7.63
C TYR A 81 3.42 -7.92 -8.79
N ILE A 82 2.25 -7.28 -8.70
CA ILE A 82 1.15 -7.43 -9.67
C ILE A 82 0.61 -6.12 -10.24
N SER A 83 1.17 -4.98 -9.81
CA SER A 83 0.80 -3.62 -10.21
C SER A 83 -0.55 -3.14 -9.67
N ASP A 84 -0.74 -1.81 -9.65
CA ASP A 84 -2.02 -1.16 -9.31
C ASP A 84 -3.03 -1.31 -10.45
N ILE A 85 -4.19 -1.85 -10.12
CA ILE A 85 -5.35 -1.92 -11.02
C ILE A 85 -6.48 -1.07 -10.47
N ILE A 86 -6.93 -0.07 -11.24
CA ILE A 86 -8.01 0.84 -10.83
C ILE A 86 -9.29 0.07 -10.45
N ARG A 87 -9.91 0.43 -9.32
CA ARG A 87 -11.09 -0.25 -8.75
C ARG A 87 -12.22 -0.55 -9.75
N PRO A 88 -12.59 0.34 -10.70
CA PRO A 88 -13.64 0.05 -11.68
C PRO A 88 -13.35 -1.14 -12.57
N VAL A 89 -12.08 -1.46 -12.84
CA VAL A 89 -11.65 -2.61 -13.65
C VAL A 89 -11.40 -3.83 -12.77
N LYS A 90 -10.73 -3.63 -11.63
CA LYS A 90 -10.29 -4.68 -10.70
C LYS A 90 -11.41 -5.65 -10.31
N ARG A 91 -12.63 -5.14 -10.05
CA ARG A 91 -13.80 -5.95 -9.68
C ARG A 91 -14.25 -6.97 -10.73
N TYR A 92 -13.80 -6.85 -11.97
CA TYR A 92 -14.11 -7.79 -13.06
C TYR A 92 -12.98 -8.79 -13.33
N LEU A 93 -11.86 -8.67 -12.63
CA LEU A 93 -10.67 -9.51 -12.76
C LEU A 93 -10.61 -10.52 -11.62
N THR A 94 -11.48 -11.54 -11.65
CA THR A 94 -11.61 -12.49 -10.53
C THR A 94 -10.31 -13.24 -10.23
N ASN A 95 -9.59 -13.68 -11.25
CA ASN A 95 -8.29 -14.35 -11.08
C ASN A 95 -7.22 -13.40 -10.51
N TYR A 96 -7.28 -12.12 -10.83
CA TYR A 96 -6.38 -11.11 -10.23
C TYR A 96 -6.64 -10.99 -8.73
N LEU A 97 -7.92 -10.91 -8.32
CA LEU A 97 -8.30 -10.81 -6.90
C LEU A 97 -7.81 -12.01 -6.08
N GLU A 98 -7.94 -13.23 -6.62
CA GLU A 98 -7.45 -14.46 -5.99
C GLU A 98 -5.92 -14.45 -5.82
N ILE A 99 -5.20 -13.93 -6.81
CA ILE A 99 -3.74 -13.80 -6.78
C ILE A 99 -3.33 -12.75 -5.76
N GLU A 100 -3.98 -11.60 -5.78
CA GLU A 100 -3.74 -10.49 -4.87
C GLU A 100 -3.93 -10.91 -3.41
N GLU A 101 -5.07 -11.55 -3.08
CA GLU A 101 -5.37 -12.06 -1.75
C GLU A 101 -4.26 -12.99 -1.24
N ARG A 102 -3.83 -13.95 -2.07
CA ARG A 102 -2.76 -14.89 -1.70
C ARG A 102 -1.42 -14.19 -1.44
N ILE A 103 -1.05 -13.21 -2.26
CA ILE A 103 0.19 -12.45 -2.08
C ILE A 103 0.09 -11.61 -0.80
N MET A 104 -1.04 -10.92 -0.59
CA MET A 104 -1.29 -10.13 0.62
C MET A 104 -1.25 -10.98 1.89
N ASP A 105 -1.87 -12.16 1.89
CA ASP A 105 -1.79 -13.10 3.01
C ASP A 105 -0.34 -13.47 3.35
N THR A 106 0.48 -13.69 2.33
CA THR A 106 1.89 -14.03 2.54
C THR A 106 2.68 -12.84 3.10
N ILE A 107 2.42 -11.63 2.59
CA ILE A 107 3.01 -10.38 3.11
C ILE A 107 2.57 -10.17 4.56
N PHE A 108 1.28 -10.25 4.83
CA PHE A 108 0.76 -10.03 6.19
C PHE A 108 1.31 -11.04 7.19
N ARG A 109 1.42 -12.33 6.83
CA ARG A 109 2.09 -13.33 7.71
C ARG A 109 3.54 -12.97 7.97
N LYS A 110 4.28 -12.57 6.94
CA LYS A 110 5.69 -12.13 7.06
C LYS A 110 5.87 -11.03 8.09
N PHE A 111 4.93 -10.07 8.14
CA PHE A 111 5.02 -8.91 9.02
C PHE A 111 4.17 -9.03 10.29
N GLY A 112 3.70 -10.24 10.65
CA GLY A 112 2.96 -10.50 11.89
C GLY A 112 1.52 -9.97 11.89
N LEU A 113 0.92 -9.78 10.70
CA LEU A 113 -0.43 -9.26 10.50
C LEU A 113 -1.42 -10.33 10.01
N GLY A 114 -1.02 -11.61 9.96
CA GLY A 114 -1.83 -12.68 9.37
C GLY A 114 -3.12 -13.03 10.14
N ASP A 115 -3.34 -12.43 11.31
CA ASP A 115 -4.49 -12.65 12.20
C ASP A 115 -5.20 -11.34 12.55
N LEU A 116 -5.24 -10.37 11.62
CA LEU A 116 -6.03 -9.15 11.80
C LEU A 116 -7.50 -9.49 12.05
N SER A 117 -8.08 -8.86 13.07
CA SER A 117 -9.51 -8.99 13.38
C SER A 117 -10.36 -8.32 12.29
N GLU A 118 -11.67 -8.66 12.27
CA GLU A 118 -12.65 -8.00 11.39
C GLU A 118 -12.66 -6.47 11.62
N GLU A 119 -12.52 -6.04 12.88
CA GLU A 119 -12.47 -4.62 13.22
C GLU A 119 -11.22 -3.95 12.66
N GLU A 120 -10.03 -4.55 12.83
CA GLU A 120 -8.78 -4.03 12.28
C GLU A 120 -8.82 -3.95 10.75
N ASN A 121 -9.34 -4.97 10.08
CA ASN A 121 -9.54 -4.96 8.63
C ASN A 121 -10.53 -3.85 8.19
N ALA A 122 -11.61 -3.66 8.94
CA ALA A 122 -12.57 -2.58 8.67
C ALA A 122 -11.93 -1.19 8.85
N GLN A 123 -11.06 -1.02 9.84
CA GLN A 123 -10.30 0.21 10.06
C GLN A 123 -9.36 0.52 8.88
N VAL A 124 -8.59 -0.47 8.42
CA VAL A 124 -7.71 -0.32 7.24
C VAL A 124 -8.53 0.11 6.02
N LYS A 125 -9.62 -0.62 5.74
CA LYS A 125 -10.50 -0.30 4.61
C LYS A 125 -11.10 1.10 4.72
N GLN A 126 -11.50 1.53 5.90
CA GLN A 126 -12.07 2.86 6.13
C GLN A 126 -11.08 3.96 5.75
N ILE A 127 -9.81 3.80 6.15
CA ILE A 127 -8.77 4.78 5.81
C ILE A 127 -8.50 4.80 4.32
N ASP A 128 -8.33 3.63 3.68
CA ASP A 128 -8.09 3.55 2.24
C ASP A 128 -9.21 4.23 1.45
N ASP A 129 -10.49 3.95 1.77
CA ASP A 129 -11.63 4.57 1.10
C ASP A 129 -11.64 6.10 1.28
N GLN A 130 -11.41 6.61 2.50
CA GLN A 130 -11.39 8.05 2.78
C GLN A 130 -10.17 8.75 2.17
N MET A 131 -9.01 8.10 2.16
CA MET A 131 -7.81 8.62 1.51
C MET A 131 -8.02 8.72 0.01
N LEU A 132 -8.59 7.69 -0.63
CA LEU A 132 -8.94 7.72 -2.05
C LEU A 132 -9.87 8.88 -2.39
N GLU A 133 -10.93 9.13 -1.59
CA GLU A 133 -11.83 10.26 -1.82
C GLU A 133 -11.10 11.61 -1.72
N SER A 134 -10.20 11.76 -0.75
CA SER A 134 -9.35 12.94 -0.60
C SER A 134 -8.43 13.13 -1.80
N GLU A 135 -7.76 12.07 -2.24
CA GLU A 135 -6.90 12.06 -3.42
C GLU A 135 -7.66 12.44 -4.70
N LEU A 136 -8.83 11.84 -4.93
CA LEU A 136 -9.65 12.15 -6.09
C LEU A 136 -10.14 13.59 -6.10
N SER A 137 -10.44 14.17 -4.93
CA SER A 137 -10.87 15.56 -4.83
C SER A 137 -9.79 16.56 -5.22
N GLU A 138 -8.52 16.24 -4.93
CA GLU A 138 -7.40 17.15 -5.15
C GLU A 138 -6.58 16.83 -6.40
N LEU A 139 -6.44 15.55 -6.76
CA LEU A 139 -5.51 15.12 -7.82
C LEU A 139 -6.16 14.94 -9.20
N ILE A 140 -7.50 14.96 -9.31
CA ILE A 140 -8.18 14.93 -10.61
C ILE A 140 -8.30 16.35 -11.17
N ALA A 141 -7.82 16.57 -12.40
CA ALA A 141 -7.75 17.90 -13.00
C ALA A 141 -9.09 18.43 -13.54
N GLY A 142 -10.01 17.56 -13.97
CA GLY A 142 -11.20 17.93 -14.77
C GLY A 142 -12.54 17.55 -14.16
N GLY A 143 -12.63 17.20 -12.89
CA GLY A 143 -13.85 16.73 -12.24
C GLY A 143 -14.64 17.83 -11.51
N LYS A 144 -15.91 17.56 -11.20
CA LYS A 144 -16.60 18.31 -10.16
C LYS A 144 -15.87 18.03 -8.85
N ARG A 145 -15.59 19.09 -8.07
CA ARG A 145 -14.98 18.94 -6.76
C ARG A 145 -15.87 18.04 -5.91
N ILE A 146 -15.32 16.88 -5.51
CA ILE A 146 -15.93 15.98 -4.54
C ILE A 146 -15.60 16.61 -3.17
N GLU A 147 -16.57 16.65 -2.27
CA GLU A 147 -16.29 17.05 -0.89
C GLU A 147 -15.44 15.96 -0.24
N ALA A 148 -14.18 16.31 0.06
CA ALA A 148 -13.26 15.35 0.67
C ALA A 148 -13.67 15.05 2.12
N PRO A 149 -13.54 13.81 2.59
CA PRO A 149 -13.77 13.49 3.99
C PRO A 149 -12.80 14.25 4.90
N ARG A 150 -13.22 14.54 6.11
CA ARG A 150 -12.33 15.14 7.10
C ARG A 150 -11.38 14.09 7.64
N LEU A 151 -10.10 14.22 7.30
CA LEU A 151 -9.01 13.41 7.84
C LEU A 151 -8.46 14.07 9.13
N HIS A 152 -7.79 13.26 9.98
CA HIS A 152 -7.12 13.71 11.20
C HIS A 152 -5.70 14.21 10.90
N ALA A 153 -5.02 13.58 9.93
CA ALA A 153 -3.77 14.04 9.36
C ALA A 153 -4.01 14.76 8.04
N ALA A 154 -3.26 15.83 7.76
CA ALA A 154 -3.23 16.42 6.43
C ALA A 154 -2.39 15.50 5.50
N PRO A 155 -2.99 14.89 4.45
CA PRO A 155 -2.23 14.04 3.57
C PRO A 155 -1.25 14.87 2.72
N ASP A 156 -0.05 14.35 2.53
CA ASP A 156 0.88 14.92 1.57
C ASP A 156 0.51 14.42 0.17
N LEU A 157 -0.18 15.27 -0.58
CA LEU A 157 -0.64 14.99 -1.95
C LEU A 157 0.27 15.65 -3.00
N GLY A 158 1.35 16.29 -2.61
CA GLY A 158 2.30 16.95 -3.50
C GLY A 158 3.13 15.96 -4.32
N LEU A 159 3.78 16.49 -5.37
CA LEU A 159 4.78 15.73 -6.12
C LEU A 159 6.00 15.49 -5.23
N ARG A 160 6.33 14.23 -4.98
CA ARG A 160 7.50 13.83 -4.18
C ARG A 160 8.55 13.11 -5.02
N ASN A 161 9.79 13.20 -4.59
CA ASN A 161 10.85 12.34 -5.11
C ASN A 161 10.59 10.89 -4.67
N PHE A 162 10.65 9.96 -5.61
CA PHE A 162 10.38 8.54 -5.32
C PHE A 162 11.35 7.95 -4.29
N MET A 163 12.62 8.39 -4.26
CA MET A 163 13.58 7.91 -3.26
C MET A 163 13.22 8.35 -1.83
N ASP A 164 12.64 9.55 -1.68
CA ASP A 164 12.18 10.01 -0.38
C ASP A 164 10.98 9.21 0.10
N VAL A 165 10.06 8.85 -0.83
CA VAL A 165 8.91 7.98 -0.55
C VAL A 165 9.37 6.57 -0.17
N GLU A 166 10.30 5.99 -0.93
CA GLU A 166 10.91 4.68 -0.66
C GLU A 166 11.52 4.64 0.74
N ASN A 167 12.40 5.60 1.04
CA ASN A 167 13.10 5.68 2.33
C ASN A 167 12.12 5.83 3.50
N GLU A 168 11.10 6.67 3.36
CA GLU A 168 10.09 6.87 4.41
C GLU A 168 9.25 5.60 4.61
N PHE A 169 8.80 4.95 3.53
CA PHE A 169 8.04 3.70 3.59
C PHE A 169 8.81 2.60 4.32
N ILE A 170 10.09 2.40 3.96
CA ILE A 170 10.97 1.41 4.59
C ILE A 170 11.22 1.76 6.07
N ALA A 171 11.49 3.03 6.37
CA ALA A 171 11.74 3.49 7.74
C ALA A 171 10.51 3.27 8.64
N MET A 172 9.32 3.65 8.19
CA MET A 172 8.06 3.43 8.91
C MET A 172 7.80 1.94 9.12
N THR A 173 7.99 1.11 8.09
CA THR A 173 7.79 -0.33 8.23
C THR A 173 8.71 -0.89 9.31
N ASN A 174 9.99 -0.55 9.30
CA ASN A 174 10.97 -1.02 10.28
C ASN A 174 10.65 -0.56 11.72
N GLU A 175 10.16 0.67 11.87
CA GLU A 175 9.74 1.20 13.18
C GLU A 175 8.61 0.36 13.80
N TYR A 176 7.60 0.02 13.01
CA TYR A 176 6.45 -0.73 13.52
C TYR A 176 6.71 -2.23 13.67
N ILE A 177 7.61 -2.85 12.87
CA ILE A 177 8.02 -4.26 13.03
C ILE A 177 8.81 -4.46 14.33
N ILE A 178 9.78 -3.60 14.65
CA ILE A 178 10.67 -3.74 15.83
C ILE A 178 9.85 -3.77 17.11
N GLU A 179 8.78 -3.00 17.19
CA GLU A 179 7.94 -2.94 18.39
C GLU A 179 7.02 -4.16 18.56
N HIS A 180 6.73 -4.91 17.52
CA HIS A 180 5.96 -6.16 17.60
C HIS A 180 6.78 -7.34 18.15
N ASN A 181 8.09 -7.36 17.91
CA ASN A 181 8.97 -8.44 18.38
C ASN A 181 9.43 -8.29 19.86
N LEU A 182 9.05 -7.21 20.53
CA LEU A 182 9.41 -6.93 21.94
C LEU A 182 8.27 -7.24 22.93
N LYS A 183 7.20 -7.89 22.48
CA LYS A 183 6.12 -8.42 23.35
C LYS A 183 6.09 -9.93 23.30
#